data_6b2100a8531287347cc2bc9cd7c7aa00
#
_entry.id   6b2100a8531287347cc2bc9cd7c7aa00
#
_cell.length_a   1.000
_cell.length_b   1.000
_cell.length_c   1.000
_cell.angle_alpha   90.00
_cell.angle_beta   90.00
_cell.angle_gamma   90.00
#
_symmetry.space_group_name_H-M   'P 1'
#
loop_
_entity.id
_entity.type
_entity.pdbx_description
1 polymer ?
#
loop_
_entity_poly.entity_id
_entity_poly.type
_entity_poly.pdbx_seq_one_letter_code
_entity_poly.pdbx_strand_id
1 'polypeptide(L)'
;MWRNGFGVIFSELLGHPEDAGGLKAARETLDILARLPIDGVIPGHGAPFIEVADAFERAYQRLATFEQNVELLARHALRVILAFALLERRQLPRADLPDFLASLSFCRSVNARYLNHSNGVLAQWLVRDLMRAGTLRDVDGMLLAV
;
A
#
# COMPACT_ATOMS: atom_id res chain seq x y z
N MET A 1 4.43 3.61 -10.54
CA MET A 1 5.44 2.55 -10.69
C MET A 1 5.93 2.12 -9.31
N TRP A 2 5.86 0.87 -8.99
CA TRP A 2 6.36 0.34 -7.73
C TRP A 2 7.88 0.44 -7.72
N ARG A 3 8.45 1.13 -6.73
CA ARG A 3 9.91 1.14 -6.58
C ARG A 3 10.38 -0.27 -6.20
N ASN A 4 11.53 -0.67 -6.71
CA ASN A 4 12.19 -1.92 -6.34
C ASN A 4 12.24 -2.07 -4.82
N GLY A 5 11.78 -3.20 -4.29
CA GLY A 5 11.76 -3.44 -2.86
C GLY A 5 10.83 -4.57 -2.46
N PHE A 6 10.76 -4.81 -1.16
CA PHE A 6 9.91 -5.81 -0.56
C PHE A 6 8.56 -5.21 -0.18
N GLY A 7 7.48 -5.94 -0.41
CA GLY A 7 6.14 -5.58 0.02
C GLY A 7 6.01 -5.61 1.55
N VAL A 8 5.06 -4.85 2.08
CA VAL A 8 4.71 -4.89 3.50
C VAL A 8 3.29 -5.38 3.65
N ILE A 9 3.11 -6.39 4.49
CA ILE A 9 1.81 -6.94 4.86
C ILE A 9 1.16 -5.98 5.88
N PHE A 10 -0.14 -5.80 5.79
CA PHE A 10 -0.92 -4.91 6.68
C PHE A 10 -2.08 -5.66 7.36
N SER A 11 -1.85 -6.94 7.69
CA SER A 11 -2.85 -7.80 8.36
C SER A 11 -3.31 -7.24 9.70
N GLU A 12 -2.46 -6.51 10.42
CA GLU A 12 -2.82 -5.83 11.67
C GLU A 12 -4.06 -4.93 11.55
N LEU A 13 -4.31 -4.41 10.35
CA LEU A 13 -5.45 -3.53 10.09
C LEU A 13 -6.78 -4.28 9.98
N LEU A 14 -6.76 -5.61 9.80
CA LEU A 14 -7.97 -6.43 9.76
C LEU A 14 -8.64 -6.49 11.13
N GLY A 15 -7.86 -6.39 12.21
CA GLY A 15 -8.36 -6.24 13.57
C GLY A 15 -8.77 -7.54 14.22
N HIS A 16 -8.40 -8.68 13.66
CA HIS A 16 -8.55 -9.98 14.29
C HIS A 16 -7.29 -10.33 15.10
N PRO A 17 -7.41 -11.00 16.26
CA PRO A 17 -6.25 -11.38 17.08
C PRO A 17 -5.21 -12.22 16.33
N GLU A 18 -5.64 -13.07 15.42
CA GLU A 18 -4.79 -13.92 14.58
C GLU A 18 -3.99 -13.12 13.54
N ASP A 19 -4.43 -11.92 13.21
CA ASP A 19 -3.76 -11.03 12.25
C ASP A 19 -2.70 -10.14 12.93
N ALA A 20 -2.66 -10.14 14.25
CA ALA A 20 -1.64 -9.40 15.00
C ALA A 20 -0.26 -10.02 14.77
N GLY A 21 0.71 -9.19 14.39
CA GLY A 21 2.09 -9.63 14.20
C GLY A 21 2.55 -9.76 12.74
N GLY A 22 1.76 -9.32 11.77
CA GLY A 22 2.16 -9.32 10.36
C GLY A 22 3.40 -8.47 10.09
N LEU A 23 3.54 -7.29 10.73
CA LEU A 23 4.76 -6.47 10.62
C LEU A 23 5.97 -7.20 11.26
N LYS A 24 5.76 -7.89 12.38
CA LYS A 24 6.80 -8.71 13.00
C LYS A 24 7.22 -9.85 12.08
N ALA A 25 6.27 -10.59 11.52
CA ALA A 25 6.54 -11.67 10.56
C ALA A 25 7.24 -11.16 9.30
N ALA A 26 6.87 -9.98 8.81
CA ALA A 26 7.56 -9.34 7.70
C ALA A 26 9.01 -9.00 8.04
N ARG A 27 9.28 -8.50 9.25
CA ARG A 27 10.63 -8.22 9.74
C ARG A 27 11.46 -9.50 9.84
N GLU A 28 10.93 -10.54 10.47
CA GLU A 28 11.59 -11.85 10.59
C GLU A 28 11.92 -12.44 9.21
N THR A 29 11.01 -12.28 8.24
CA THR A 29 11.26 -12.71 6.85
C THR A 29 12.40 -11.91 6.22
N LEU A 30 12.44 -10.60 6.39
CA LEU A 30 13.56 -9.77 5.90
C LEU A 30 14.88 -10.16 6.56
N ASP A 31 14.87 -10.45 7.87
CA ASP A 31 16.07 -10.89 8.60
C ASP A 31 16.62 -12.21 8.08
N ILE A 32 15.75 -13.14 7.69
CA ILE A 32 16.13 -14.40 7.04
C ILE A 32 16.74 -14.12 5.67
N LEU A 33 16.06 -13.35 4.84
CA LEU A 33 16.51 -13.03 3.49
C LEU A 33 17.83 -12.25 3.48
N ALA A 34 18.02 -11.32 4.41
CA ALA A 34 19.24 -10.52 4.51
C ALA A 34 20.51 -11.33 4.83
N ARG A 35 20.36 -12.57 5.31
CA ARG A 35 21.48 -13.51 5.57
C ARG A 35 21.88 -14.31 4.35
N LEU A 36 21.09 -14.28 3.29
CA LEU A 36 21.37 -15.01 2.07
C LEU A 36 22.29 -14.21 1.15
N PRO A 37 23.18 -14.85 0.39
CA PRO A 37 24.01 -14.19 -0.61
C PRO A 37 23.15 -13.91 -1.86
N ILE A 38 22.41 -12.81 -1.84
CA ILE A 38 21.48 -12.41 -2.92
C ILE A 38 22.17 -11.37 -3.79
N ASP A 39 22.48 -11.71 -5.04
CA ASP A 39 23.05 -10.80 -6.03
C ASP A 39 22.00 -10.03 -6.82
N GLY A 40 20.76 -10.51 -6.85
CA GLY A 40 19.66 -9.85 -7.55
C GLY A 40 18.30 -10.42 -7.19
N VAL A 41 17.26 -9.67 -7.48
CA VAL A 41 15.86 -10.03 -7.20
C VAL A 41 15.03 -9.96 -8.46
N ILE A 42 14.26 -11.01 -8.72
CA ILE A 42 13.20 -11.06 -9.72
C ILE A 42 11.87 -10.98 -8.96
N PRO A 43 11.24 -9.81 -8.89
CA PRO A 43 10.02 -9.65 -8.11
C PRO A 43 8.80 -10.20 -8.86
N GLY A 44 7.75 -10.57 -8.13
CA GLY A 44 6.45 -10.90 -8.73
C GLY A 44 5.78 -9.72 -9.45
N HIS A 45 6.16 -8.50 -9.10
CA HIS A 45 5.70 -7.26 -9.74
C HIS A 45 6.86 -6.28 -9.89
N GLY A 46 7.03 -5.73 -11.09
CA GLY A 46 8.10 -4.79 -11.41
C GLY A 46 9.28 -5.43 -12.15
N ALA A 47 10.29 -4.63 -12.44
CA ALA A 47 11.50 -5.09 -13.13
C ALA A 47 12.47 -5.78 -12.16
N PRO A 48 13.29 -6.74 -12.63
CA PRO A 48 14.42 -7.27 -11.88
C PRO A 48 15.37 -6.14 -11.44
N PHE A 49 16.02 -6.30 -10.30
CA PHE A 49 16.97 -5.33 -9.76
C PHE A 49 18.12 -5.99 -9.01
N ILE A 50 19.25 -5.30 -8.94
CA ILE A 50 20.49 -5.77 -8.30
C ILE A 50 20.88 -4.93 -7.07
N GLU A 51 20.23 -3.79 -6.84
CA GLU A 51 20.45 -2.92 -5.66
C GLU A 51 19.77 -3.52 -4.42
N VAL A 52 20.18 -4.75 -4.06
CA VAL A 52 19.53 -5.57 -3.03
C VAL A 52 19.69 -4.95 -1.65
N ALA A 53 20.88 -4.44 -1.30
CA ALA A 53 21.16 -3.82 -0.01
C ALA A 53 20.25 -2.59 0.21
N ASP A 54 20.13 -1.72 -0.79
CA ASP A 54 19.26 -0.54 -0.73
C ASP A 54 17.78 -0.91 -0.61
N ALA A 55 17.37 -2.03 -1.25
CA ALA A 55 16.02 -2.53 -1.14
C ALA A 55 15.69 -3.03 0.28
N PHE A 56 16.63 -3.72 0.94
CA PHE A 56 16.52 -4.12 2.34
C PHE A 56 16.45 -2.90 3.26
N GLU A 57 17.34 -1.94 3.11
CA GLU A 57 17.34 -0.73 3.92
C GLU A 57 15.99 0.00 3.84
N ARG A 58 15.47 0.22 2.64
CA ARG A 58 14.14 0.83 2.44
C ARG A 58 13.02 0.01 3.07
N ALA A 59 13.10 -1.33 3.04
CA ALA A 59 12.11 -2.19 3.65
C ALA A 59 12.12 -2.09 5.18
N TYR A 60 13.30 -2.12 5.80
CA TYR A 60 13.45 -1.97 7.25
C TYR A 60 12.99 -0.59 7.73
N GLN A 61 13.36 0.47 7.04
CA GLN A 61 12.91 1.83 7.35
C GLN A 61 11.39 1.96 7.28
N ARG A 62 10.77 1.34 6.26
CA ARG A 62 9.31 1.32 6.11
C ARG A 62 8.63 0.56 7.23
N LEU A 63 9.14 -0.63 7.58
CA LEU A 63 8.61 -1.41 8.71
C LEU A 63 8.72 -0.64 10.01
N ALA A 64 9.88 -0.06 10.32
CA ALA A 64 10.07 0.76 11.52
C ALA A 64 9.07 1.93 11.58
N THR A 65 8.82 2.58 10.45
CA THR A 65 7.83 3.66 10.35
C THR A 65 6.42 3.17 10.67
N PHE A 66 6.04 2.01 10.14
CA PHE A 66 4.69 1.46 10.33
C PHE A 66 4.49 0.89 11.74
N GLU A 67 5.52 0.30 12.34
CA GLU A 67 5.50 -0.16 13.75
C GLU A 67 5.29 1.01 14.73
N GLN A 68 5.86 2.17 14.42
CA GLN A 68 5.74 3.37 15.24
C GLN A 68 4.44 4.16 14.98
N ASN A 69 3.84 3.99 13.80
CA ASN A 69 2.68 4.79 13.39
C ASN A 69 1.70 3.98 12.55
N VAL A 70 0.69 3.42 13.21
CA VAL A 70 -0.36 2.62 12.58
C VAL A 70 -1.21 3.43 11.58
N GLU A 71 -1.33 4.74 11.76
CA GLU A 71 -2.04 5.61 10.81
C GLU A 71 -1.31 5.64 9.45
N LEU A 72 0.02 5.68 9.46
CA LEU A 72 0.81 5.60 8.22
C LEU A 72 0.66 4.24 7.54
N LEU A 73 0.56 3.15 8.32
CA LEU A 73 0.25 1.83 7.79
C LEU A 73 -1.15 1.81 7.16
N ALA A 74 -2.16 2.37 7.84
CA ALA A 74 -3.53 2.48 7.33
C ALA A 74 -3.58 3.26 6.01
N ARG A 75 -2.91 4.40 5.95
CA ARG A 75 -2.77 5.21 4.73
C ARG A 75 -2.08 4.44 3.61
N HIS A 76 -1.06 3.67 3.92
CA HIS A 76 -0.37 2.82 2.95
C HIS A 76 -1.32 1.74 2.41
N ALA A 77 -2.02 1.03 3.27
CA ALA A 77 -2.95 -0.03 2.89
C ALA A 77 -4.06 0.47 1.96
N LEU A 78 -4.68 1.61 2.28
CA LEU A 78 -5.72 2.18 1.42
C LEU A 78 -5.20 2.58 0.04
N ARG A 79 -3.98 3.11 -0.07
CA ARG A 79 -3.33 3.38 -1.37
C ARG A 79 -3.12 2.11 -2.17
N VAL A 80 -2.65 1.04 -1.53
CA VAL A 80 -2.42 -0.25 -2.17
C VAL A 80 -3.74 -0.84 -2.68
N ILE A 81 -4.77 -0.88 -1.84
CA ILE A 81 -6.09 -1.40 -2.22
C ILE A 81 -6.70 -0.62 -3.38
N LEU A 82 -6.65 0.71 -3.35
CA LEU A 82 -7.17 1.52 -4.45
C LEU A 82 -6.36 1.31 -5.74
N ALA A 83 -5.03 1.23 -5.66
CA ALA A 83 -4.20 0.98 -6.83
C ALA A 83 -4.55 -0.37 -7.48
N PHE A 84 -4.69 -1.45 -6.70
CA PHE A 84 -5.11 -2.76 -7.22
C PHE A 84 -6.53 -2.74 -7.80
N ALA A 85 -7.46 -2.09 -7.13
CA ALA A 85 -8.83 -1.97 -7.62
C ALA A 85 -8.90 -1.23 -8.97
N LEU A 86 -8.05 -0.23 -9.17
CA LEU A 86 -7.96 0.49 -10.44
C LEU A 86 -7.27 -0.33 -11.52
N LEU A 87 -6.27 -1.15 -11.18
CA LEU A 87 -5.65 -2.09 -12.14
C LEU A 87 -6.67 -3.13 -12.65
N GLU A 88 -7.53 -3.64 -11.75
CA GLU A 88 -8.59 -4.57 -12.10
C GLU A 88 -9.69 -3.92 -12.97
N ARG A 89 -10.17 -2.75 -12.54
CA ARG A 89 -11.27 -2.02 -13.21
C ARG A 89 -10.83 -1.27 -14.46
N ARG A 90 -9.53 -1.03 -14.59
CA ARG A 90 -8.89 -0.20 -15.63
C ARG A 90 -9.18 1.29 -15.50
N GLN A 91 -10.41 1.67 -15.17
CA GLN A 91 -10.85 3.05 -15.00
C GLN A 91 -11.97 3.15 -13.97
N LEU A 92 -12.09 4.32 -13.33
CA LEU A 92 -13.16 4.64 -12.38
C LEU A 92 -13.48 6.14 -12.50
N PRO A 93 -14.77 6.55 -12.66
CA PRO A 93 -15.12 7.95 -12.56
C PRO A 93 -14.70 8.53 -11.21
N ARG A 94 -14.03 9.68 -11.22
CA ARG A 94 -13.58 10.32 -9.99
C ARG A 94 -14.74 10.65 -9.04
N ALA A 95 -15.90 11.00 -9.61
CA ALA A 95 -17.12 11.27 -8.84
C ALA A 95 -17.59 10.05 -8.04
N ASP A 96 -17.39 8.84 -8.56
CA ASP A 96 -17.85 7.60 -7.95
C ASP A 96 -16.88 7.06 -6.88
N LEU A 97 -15.65 7.60 -6.80
CA LEU A 97 -14.64 7.10 -5.88
C LEU A 97 -15.06 7.11 -4.41
N PRO A 98 -15.74 8.15 -3.86
CA PRO A 98 -16.19 8.13 -2.46
C PRO A 98 -17.11 6.95 -2.16
N ASP A 99 -18.08 6.66 -3.03
CA ASP A 99 -19.03 5.56 -2.86
C ASP A 99 -18.37 4.22 -3.10
N PHE A 100 -17.45 4.15 -4.05
CA PHE A 100 -16.64 2.96 -4.27
C PHE A 100 -15.82 2.60 -3.03
N LEU A 101 -15.11 3.54 -2.42
CA LEU A 101 -14.36 3.30 -1.16
C LEU A 101 -15.30 2.88 -0.02
N ALA A 102 -16.48 3.50 0.07
CA ALA A 102 -17.49 3.13 1.05
C ALA A 102 -18.06 1.72 0.82
N SER A 103 -18.07 1.22 -0.40
CA SER A 103 -18.52 -0.15 -0.70
C SER A 103 -17.55 -1.23 -0.23
N LEU A 104 -16.25 -0.91 -0.14
CA LEU A 104 -15.22 -1.84 0.30
C LEU A 104 -15.17 -1.94 1.83
N SER A 105 -15.51 -3.13 2.38
CA SER A 105 -15.54 -3.35 3.84
C SER A 105 -14.21 -3.01 4.51
N PHE A 106 -13.09 -3.42 3.92
CA PHE A 106 -11.75 -3.09 4.40
C PHE A 106 -11.52 -1.57 4.48
N CYS A 107 -11.84 -0.82 3.42
CA CYS A 107 -11.66 0.63 3.41
C CYS A 107 -12.52 1.32 4.49
N ARG A 108 -13.77 0.90 4.66
CA ARG A 108 -14.63 1.42 5.72
C ARG A 108 -14.06 1.17 7.11
N SER A 109 -13.65 -0.08 7.39
CA SER A 109 -13.12 -0.47 8.70
C SER A 109 -11.83 0.26 9.04
N VAL A 110 -10.89 0.32 8.09
CA VAL A 110 -9.61 1.02 8.27
C VAL A 110 -9.82 2.51 8.45
N ASN A 111 -10.68 3.13 7.63
CA ASN A 111 -10.97 4.56 7.76
C ASN A 111 -11.63 4.86 9.12
N ALA A 112 -12.64 4.10 9.52
CA ALA A 112 -13.34 4.32 10.78
C ALA A 112 -12.43 4.14 12.01
N ARG A 113 -11.51 3.19 11.97
CA ARG A 113 -10.65 2.86 13.10
C ARG A 113 -9.44 3.78 13.24
N TYR A 114 -8.83 4.20 12.13
CA TYR A 114 -7.51 4.83 12.13
C TYR A 114 -7.45 6.26 11.57
N LEU A 115 -8.38 6.65 10.68
CA LEU A 115 -8.30 7.93 9.98
C LEU A 115 -9.47 8.87 10.27
N ASN A 116 -10.66 8.31 10.43
CA ASN A 116 -11.92 9.03 10.72
C ASN A 116 -12.22 10.18 9.75
N HIS A 117 -11.98 9.96 8.45
CA HIS A 117 -12.28 10.93 7.40
C HIS A 117 -13.66 10.69 6.80
N SER A 118 -14.33 11.76 6.32
CA SER A 118 -15.47 11.57 5.41
C SER A 118 -15.02 10.93 4.10
N ASN A 119 -15.91 10.19 3.43
CA ASN A 119 -15.58 9.49 2.19
C ASN A 119 -15.03 10.43 1.11
N GLY A 120 -15.55 11.64 1.02
CA GLY A 120 -15.06 12.67 0.08
C GLY A 120 -13.63 13.12 0.39
N VAL A 121 -13.31 13.37 1.67
CA VAL A 121 -11.95 13.75 2.10
C VAL A 121 -10.98 12.61 1.86
N LEU A 122 -11.37 11.37 2.19
CA LEU A 122 -10.57 10.18 1.96
C LEU A 122 -10.26 10.00 0.46
N ALA A 123 -11.27 10.11 -0.40
CA ALA A 123 -11.13 9.99 -1.84
C ALA A 123 -10.17 11.06 -2.41
N GLN A 124 -10.36 12.33 -2.02
CA GLN A 124 -9.51 13.43 -2.47
C GLN A 124 -8.05 13.24 -2.05
N TRP A 125 -7.83 12.79 -0.82
CA TRP A 125 -6.50 12.52 -0.31
C TRP A 125 -5.83 11.37 -1.09
N LEU A 126 -6.53 10.25 -1.30
CA LEU A 126 -6.01 9.09 -2.04
C LEU A 126 -5.64 9.43 -3.47
N VAL A 127 -6.51 10.15 -4.19
CA VAL A 127 -6.23 10.61 -5.56
C VAL A 127 -4.96 11.45 -5.60
N ARG A 128 -4.86 12.46 -4.73
CA ARG A 128 -3.69 13.34 -4.67
C ARG A 128 -2.39 12.57 -4.40
N ASP A 129 -2.43 11.63 -3.46
CA ASP A 129 -1.25 10.84 -3.08
C ASP A 129 -0.82 9.88 -4.19
N LEU A 130 -1.75 9.17 -4.83
CA LEU A 130 -1.45 8.25 -5.92
C LEU A 130 -0.99 8.98 -7.19
N MET A 131 -1.56 10.15 -7.49
CA MET A 131 -1.07 11.01 -8.59
C MET A 131 0.36 11.48 -8.32
N ARG A 132 0.68 11.93 -7.11
CA ARG A 132 2.05 12.29 -6.71
C ARG A 132 3.04 11.13 -6.84
N ALA A 133 2.59 9.92 -6.52
CA ALA A 133 3.38 8.71 -6.66
C ALA A 133 3.53 8.25 -8.12
N GLY A 134 2.82 8.87 -9.08
CA GLY A 134 2.84 8.49 -10.48
C GLY A 134 2.16 7.16 -10.78
N THR A 135 1.30 6.68 -9.87
CA THR A 135 0.57 5.41 -10.00
C THR A 135 -0.88 5.60 -10.45
N LEU A 136 -1.32 6.85 -10.54
CA LEU A 136 -2.66 7.24 -10.95
C LEU A 136 -2.60 8.46 -11.87
N ARG A 137 -3.44 8.46 -12.90
CA ARG A 137 -3.75 9.65 -13.71
C ARG A 137 -5.23 9.94 -13.64
N ASP A 138 -5.57 11.22 -13.69
CA ASP A 138 -6.93 11.73 -13.87
C ASP A 138 -7.01 12.34 -15.28
N VAL A 139 -7.84 11.75 -16.12
CA VAL A 139 -8.06 12.21 -17.49
C VAL A 139 -9.55 12.51 -17.64
N ASP A 140 -9.90 13.77 -17.75
CA ASP A 140 -11.28 14.23 -17.90
C ASP A 140 -12.25 13.66 -16.85
N GLY A 141 -11.80 13.57 -15.59
CA GLY A 141 -12.59 13.02 -14.50
C GLY A 141 -12.62 11.49 -14.43
N MET A 142 -11.82 10.80 -15.24
CA MET A 142 -11.62 9.36 -15.19
C MET A 142 -10.28 9.04 -14.54
N LEU A 143 -10.31 8.27 -13.47
CA LEU A 143 -9.14 7.77 -12.77
C LEU A 143 -8.63 6.49 -13.45
N LEU A 144 -7.35 6.49 -13.82
CA LEU A 144 -6.67 5.41 -14.53
C LEU A 144 -5.41 5.01 -13.77
N ALA A 145 -5.18 3.70 -13.59
CA ALA A 145 -3.90 3.20 -13.12
C ALA A 145 -2.81 3.41 -14.18
N VAL A 146 -1.57 3.64 -13.72
CA VAL A 146 -0.38 3.87 -14.58
C VAL A 146 0.63 2.74 -14.40
#